data_5c2faee049169a51b36dce5ef7c4bf72
#
_entry.id   5c2faee049169a51b36dce5ef7c4bf72
#
_cell.length_a   1.000
_cell.length_b   1.000
_cell.length_c   1.000
_cell.angle_alpha   90.00
_cell.angle_beta   90.00
_cell.angle_gamma   90.00
#
_symmetry.space_group_name_H-M   'P 1'
#
loop_
_entity.id
_entity.type
_entity.pdbx_description
1 polymer ?
#
loop_
_entity_poly.entity_id
_entity_poly.type
_entity_poly.pdbx_seq_one_letter_code
_entity_poly.pdbx_strand_id
1 'polypeptide(L)'
;MAVIISAQGKHQQYTQDTLALRVAQELRDAFPHLAKPLWYKVIAEKRATFSCNVNLPRPANSTLYQNLYLAGDYTYADYPATIEGAVRSGVIAANHIQL
;
A
#
# COMPACT_ATOMS: atom_id res chain seq x y z
N MET A 1 7.24 -18.04 8.05
CA MET A 1 7.25 -16.63 8.50
C MET A 1 7.08 -15.73 7.28
N ALA A 2 6.35 -14.65 7.38
CA ALA A 2 6.25 -13.61 6.35
C ALA A 2 6.92 -12.34 6.85
N VAL A 3 7.63 -11.64 5.95
CA VAL A 3 8.23 -10.32 6.21
C VAL A 3 7.66 -9.34 5.19
N ILE A 4 7.17 -8.22 5.67
CA ILE A 4 6.57 -7.17 4.83
C ILE A 4 7.49 -5.96 4.87
N ILE A 5 7.89 -5.48 3.69
CA ILE A 5 8.63 -4.25 3.52
C ILE A 5 7.74 -3.29 2.75
N SER A 6 7.42 -2.15 3.34
CA SER A 6 6.56 -1.13 2.75
C SER A 6 7.29 0.19 2.57
N ALA A 7 6.65 1.12 1.87
CA ALA A 7 7.18 2.42 1.49
C ALA A 7 8.39 2.37 0.54
N GLN A 8 8.96 3.54 0.25
CA GLN A 8 10.12 3.66 -0.63
C GLN A 8 11.43 3.57 0.18
N GLY A 9 12.43 2.94 -0.40
CA GLY A 9 13.72 2.82 0.28
C GLY A 9 14.78 2.09 -0.54
N LYS A 10 15.95 1.93 0.05
CA LYS A 10 17.11 1.26 -0.58
C LYS A 10 16.82 -0.18 -1.02
N HIS A 11 15.85 -0.83 -0.39
CA HIS A 11 15.44 -2.20 -0.74
C HIS A 11 14.98 -2.34 -2.20
N GLN A 12 14.45 -1.25 -2.80
CA GLN A 12 14.01 -1.23 -4.20
C GLN A 12 15.17 -1.33 -5.21
N GLN A 13 16.40 -1.09 -4.77
CA GLN A 13 17.60 -1.16 -5.61
C GLN A 13 18.23 -2.55 -5.61
N TYR A 14 17.79 -3.44 -4.73
CA TYR A 14 18.34 -4.79 -4.62
C TYR A 14 17.63 -5.78 -5.55
N THR A 15 18.39 -6.76 -6.00
CA THR A 15 17.77 -7.96 -6.61
C THR A 15 16.96 -8.71 -5.55
N GLN A 16 16.00 -9.53 -5.98
CA GLN A 16 15.18 -10.33 -5.06
C GLN A 16 16.05 -11.23 -4.16
N ASP A 17 17.10 -11.85 -4.72
CA ASP A 17 18.01 -12.70 -3.97
C ASP A 17 18.83 -11.90 -2.94
N THR A 18 19.37 -10.76 -3.34
CA THR A 18 20.10 -9.87 -2.42
C THR A 18 19.19 -9.39 -1.29
N LEU A 19 17.96 -9.02 -1.60
CA LEU A 19 16.98 -8.59 -0.61
C LEU A 19 16.66 -9.71 0.38
N ALA A 20 16.39 -10.92 -0.11
CA ALA A 20 16.11 -12.07 0.74
C ALA A 20 17.26 -12.40 1.69
N LEU A 21 18.51 -12.36 1.19
CA LEU A 21 19.69 -12.62 2.02
C LEU A 21 19.89 -11.55 3.10
N ARG A 22 19.66 -10.26 2.78
CA ARG A 22 19.72 -9.17 3.75
C ARG A 22 18.67 -9.31 4.83
N VAL A 23 17.42 -9.55 4.45
CA VAL A 23 16.33 -9.79 5.40
C VAL A 23 16.64 -10.98 6.31
N ALA A 24 17.13 -12.08 5.74
CA ALA A 24 17.53 -13.24 6.55
C ALA A 24 18.67 -12.92 7.52
N GLN A 25 19.61 -12.05 7.14
CA GLN A 25 20.66 -11.61 8.04
C GLN A 25 20.14 -10.71 9.17
N GLU A 26 19.35 -9.70 8.85
CA GLU A 26 18.73 -8.81 9.83
C GLU A 26 17.87 -9.56 10.84
N LEU A 27 17.12 -10.56 10.37
CA LEU A 27 16.32 -11.42 11.25
C LEU A 27 17.19 -12.26 12.21
N ARG A 28 18.31 -12.79 11.75
CA ARG A 28 19.24 -13.52 12.62
C ARG A 28 19.93 -12.63 13.64
N ASP A 29 20.26 -11.40 13.23
CA ASP A 29 20.90 -10.43 14.14
C ASP A 29 19.91 -9.99 15.23
N ALA A 30 18.63 -9.79 14.87
CA ALA A 30 17.59 -9.43 15.82
C ALA A 30 17.09 -10.64 16.67
N PHE A 31 17.11 -11.84 16.10
CA PHE A 31 16.61 -13.08 16.69
C PHE A 31 17.61 -14.21 16.52
N PRO A 32 18.68 -14.28 17.33
CA PRO A 32 19.78 -15.26 17.15
C PRO A 32 19.36 -16.72 17.20
N HIS A 33 18.21 -17.02 17.81
CA HIS A 33 17.66 -18.37 17.90
C HIS A 33 16.94 -18.84 16.61
N LEU A 34 16.72 -17.95 15.64
CA LEU A 34 16.07 -18.35 14.40
C LEU A 34 17.02 -19.18 13.52
N ALA A 35 16.55 -20.32 13.06
CA ALA A 35 17.24 -21.13 12.07
C ALA A 35 17.32 -20.41 10.72
N LYS A 36 18.28 -20.80 9.89
CA LYS A 36 18.36 -20.31 8.51
C LYS A 36 17.10 -20.73 7.75
N PRO A 37 16.57 -19.84 6.89
CA PRO A 37 15.44 -20.20 6.05
C PRO A 37 15.80 -21.35 5.11
N LEU A 38 14.93 -22.33 4.99
CA LEU A 38 15.08 -23.46 4.07
C LEU A 38 14.80 -23.04 2.62
N TRP A 39 13.90 -22.08 2.44
CA TRP A 39 13.54 -21.48 1.16
C TRP A 39 13.00 -20.08 1.39
N TYR A 40 12.96 -19.28 0.34
CA TYR A 40 12.31 -17.98 0.34
C TYR A 40 11.63 -17.71 -1.00
N LYS A 41 10.68 -16.82 -1.00
CA LYS A 41 10.08 -16.23 -2.18
C LYS A 41 9.84 -14.74 -1.94
N VAL A 42 10.36 -13.92 -2.84
CA VAL A 42 10.11 -12.48 -2.83
C VAL A 42 8.98 -12.17 -3.80
N ILE A 43 7.96 -11.45 -3.33
CA ILE A 43 6.86 -10.96 -4.14
C ILE A 43 6.93 -9.43 -4.07
N ALA A 44 7.09 -8.79 -5.21
CA ALA A 44 7.15 -7.34 -5.30
C ALA A 44 5.89 -6.80 -5.98
N GLU A 45 5.08 -6.05 -5.24
CA GLU A 45 3.95 -5.30 -5.79
C GLU A 45 4.38 -3.84 -5.99
N LYS A 46 4.49 -3.42 -7.25
CA LYS A 46 5.00 -2.09 -7.60
C LYS A 46 3.93 -1.00 -7.57
N ARG A 47 2.65 -1.36 -7.60
CA ARG A 47 1.51 -0.45 -7.70
C ARG A 47 0.40 -0.80 -6.73
N ALA A 48 0.77 -1.12 -5.49
CA ALA A 48 -0.20 -1.45 -4.45
C ALA A 48 -1.12 -0.27 -4.15
N THR A 49 -0.54 0.93 -4.03
CA THR A 49 -1.27 2.18 -3.82
C THR A 49 -0.40 3.39 -4.20
N PHE A 50 -0.96 4.59 -4.09
CA PHE A 50 -0.24 5.84 -4.33
C PHE A 50 0.65 6.22 -3.12
N SER A 51 1.63 7.11 -3.35
CA SER A 51 2.45 7.68 -2.27
C SER A 51 1.64 8.66 -1.44
N CYS A 52 1.54 8.42 -0.12
CA CYS A 52 0.86 9.30 0.82
C CYS A 52 1.76 10.50 1.20
N ASN A 53 1.88 11.46 0.31
CA ASN A 53 2.64 12.68 0.58
C ASN A 53 1.81 13.68 1.38
N VAL A 54 2.49 14.54 2.15
CA VAL A 54 1.85 15.64 2.88
C VAL A 54 1.22 16.62 1.88
N ASN A 55 0.03 17.11 2.20
CA ASN A 55 -0.73 18.04 1.37
C ASN A 55 -1.03 17.55 -0.05
N LEU A 56 -1.10 16.26 -0.26
CA LEU A 56 -1.51 15.69 -1.55
C LEU A 56 -2.96 16.12 -1.86
N PRO A 57 -3.21 16.83 -2.97
CA PRO A 57 -4.57 17.19 -3.36
C PRO A 57 -5.36 15.93 -3.70
N ARG A 58 -6.60 15.87 -3.20
CA ARG A 58 -7.50 14.73 -3.42
C ARG A 58 -8.70 15.18 -4.24
N PRO A 59 -9.10 14.40 -5.26
CA PRO A 59 -10.33 14.72 -5.97
C PRO A 59 -11.54 14.47 -5.05
N ALA A 60 -12.57 15.30 -5.21
CA ALA A 60 -13.85 15.06 -4.57
C ALA A 60 -14.55 13.83 -5.16
N ASN A 61 -15.46 13.21 -4.40
CA ASN A 61 -16.27 12.09 -4.90
C ASN A 61 -17.21 12.53 -6.03
N SER A 62 -17.76 13.76 -5.97
CA SER A 62 -18.53 14.35 -7.07
C SER A 62 -17.62 15.05 -8.07
N THR A 63 -17.93 14.93 -9.36
CA THR A 63 -17.18 15.57 -10.44
C THR A 63 -17.99 16.71 -11.07
N LEU A 64 -17.35 17.44 -11.99
CA LEU A 64 -18.02 18.45 -12.81
C LEU A 64 -18.97 17.85 -13.86
N TYR A 65 -18.87 16.55 -14.10
CA TYR A 65 -19.71 15.86 -15.05
C TYR A 65 -20.92 15.27 -14.36
N GLN A 66 -22.09 15.48 -14.94
CA GLN A 66 -23.34 14.89 -14.42
C GLN A 66 -23.26 13.35 -14.41
N ASN A 67 -23.73 12.75 -13.32
CA ASN A 67 -23.77 11.29 -13.13
C ASN A 67 -22.38 10.60 -13.16
N LEU A 68 -21.29 11.34 -12.98
CA LEU A 68 -19.95 10.76 -12.85
C LEU A 68 -19.43 11.01 -11.44
N TYR A 69 -19.17 9.94 -10.70
CA TYR A 69 -18.67 9.97 -9.33
C TYR A 69 -17.36 9.19 -9.24
N LEU A 70 -16.48 9.63 -8.35
CA LEU A 70 -15.19 8.96 -8.07
C LEU A 70 -15.26 8.26 -6.71
N ALA A 71 -14.72 7.06 -6.65
CA ALA A 71 -14.54 6.33 -5.41
C ALA A 71 -13.20 5.61 -5.42
N GLY A 72 -12.51 5.63 -4.29
CA GLY A 72 -11.23 4.96 -4.14
C GLY A 72 -10.46 5.44 -2.91
N ASP A 73 -9.40 4.73 -2.58
CA ASP A 73 -8.52 5.02 -1.46
C ASP A 73 -7.84 6.40 -1.55
N TYR A 74 -7.82 7.00 -2.74
CA TYR A 74 -7.23 8.30 -3.04
C TYR A 74 -8.15 9.50 -2.78
N THR A 75 -9.46 9.30 -2.63
CA THR A 75 -10.43 10.39 -2.41
C THR A 75 -10.69 10.69 -0.93
N TYR A 76 -10.53 9.69 -0.04
CA TYR A 76 -10.83 9.82 1.39
C TYR A 76 -9.59 10.26 2.18
N ALA A 77 -9.71 11.35 2.93
CA ALA A 77 -8.54 11.99 3.57
C ALA A 77 -8.09 11.30 4.87
N ASP A 78 -9.03 10.80 5.69
CA ASP A 78 -8.71 10.32 7.04
C ASP A 78 -7.98 8.96 7.04
N TYR A 79 -8.27 8.12 6.05
CA TYR A 79 -7.64 6.80 5.88
C TYR A 79 -7.07 6.64 4.49
N PRO A 80 -6.08 7.46 4.08
CA PRO A 80 -5.53 7.44 2.74
C PRO A 80 -4.81 6.14 2.45
N ALA A 81 -4.91 5.67 1.21
CA ALA A 81 -4.23 4.46 0.74
C ALA A 81 -4.59 3.18 1.52
N THR A 82 -5.81 3.09 2.04
CA THR A 82 -6.29 1.95 2.80
C THR A 82 -7.58 1.39 2.23
N ILE A 83 -7.88 0.13 2.52
CA ILE A 83 -9.16 -0.51 2.17
C ILE A 83 -10.32 0.24 2.84
N GLU A 84 -10.17 0.65 4.09
CA GLU A 84 -11.18 1.41 4.82
C GLU A 84 -11.49 2.74 4.11
N GLY A 85 -10.46 3.47 3.68
CA GLY A 85 -10.63 4.70 2.91
C GLY A 85 -11.37 4.46 1.59
N ALA A 86 -11.05 3.39 0.89
CA ALA A 86 -11.73 3.01 -0.35
C ALA A 86 -13.21 2.69 -0.13
N VAL A 87 -13.54 1.91 0.92
CA VAL A 87 -14.93 1.55 1.27
C VAL A 87 -15.73 2.80 1.64
N ARG A 88 -15.22 3.65 2.53
CA ARG A 88 -15.90 4.90 2.92
C ARG A 88 -16.11 5.83 1.74
N SER A 89 -15.11 5.96 0.88
CA SER A 89 -15.24 6.71 -0.36
C SER A 89 -16.35 6.17 -1.27
N GLY A 90 -16.48 4.85 -1.38
CA GLY A 90 -17.57 4.20 -2.12
C GLY A 90 -18.93 4.53 -1.57
N VAL A 91 -19.09 4.48 -0.24
CA VAL A 91 -20.36 4.85 0.44
C VAL A 91 -20.71 6.31 0.17
N ILE A 92 -19.74 7.24 0.28
CA ILE A 92 -19.98 8.65 -0.01
C ILE A 92 -20.39 8.85 -1.47
N ALA A 93 -19.68 8.23 -2.41
CA ALA A 93 -20.01 8.31 -3.84
C ALA A 93 -21.42 7.78 -4.12
N ALA A 94 -21.80 6.67 -3.51
CA ALA A 94 -23.14 6.09 -3.65
C ALA A 94 -24.23 7.03 -3.13
N ASN A 95 -24.01 7.74 -2.04
CA ASN A 95 -24.96 8.71 -1.48
C ASN A 95 -25.18 9.95 -2.36
N HIS A 96 -24.27 10.23 -3.31
CA HIS A 96 -24.46 11.30 -4.30
C HIS A 96 -25.34 10.86 -5.49
N ILE A 97 -25.57 9.57 -5.66
CA ILE A 97 -26.42 9.06 -6.74
C ILE A 97 -27.88 9.31 -6.34
N GLN A 98 -28.51 10.27 -7.02
CA GLN A 98 -29.95 10.48 -6.92
C GLN A 98 -30.64 9.53 -7.91
N LEU A 99 -31.36 8.56 -7.37
CA LEU A 99 -32.24 7.67 -8.13
C LEU A 99 -33.57 8.35 -8.41
#